data_f2c69e34ad663a5c8398d6d113d4b464
#
_entry.id   f2c69e34ad663a5c8398d6d113d4b464
#
_cell.length_a   1.000
_cell.length_b   1.000
_cell.length_c   1.000
_cell.angle_alpha   90.00
_cell.angle_beta   90.00
_cell.angle_gamma   90.00
#
_symmetry.space_group_name_H-M   'P 1'
#
loop_
_entity.id
_entity.type
_entity.pdbx_description
1 polymer ?
#
loop_
_entity_poly.entity_id
_entity_poly.type
_entity_poly.pdbx_seq_one_letter_code
_entity_poly.pdbx_strand_id
1 'polypeptide(L)'
;MDDSKKRTISRETLEAVKSKMNPVLLNALPASPEEILAFAQRRTDPVISKNIDRNLAEKMRAFRLSDEDYLMTLFMAMGDVFYNREQSENPTASILLAQTGAGKTNLRTSLLQKNPDTIIINSDQYKKFRPDAEAILTTDPTHFGALTGIDSYDHASNITDFAMAHSYDLLIECAPSLQQGLIGVDLEALKQAGYDTKFHVMAVGDLISALAIHLRYEHELALGRPNGETKLTDLKRHNESYLALEKIIKELDAEAVSIYRRGTEGEGRRPIKICDAKEPSEILADARAKSNEEYIKTGGFRRDHKLILEAMKHRRAPQLQQDQLAEVYKMFINYIEQNQEL
;
A
#
# COMPACT_ATOMS: atom_id res chain seq x y z
N MET A 1 -5.11 -16.20 -22.45
CA MET A 1 -4.54 -14.92 -21.98
C MET A 1 -4.35 -14.05 -23.20
N ASP A 2 -5.11 -12.99 -23.28
CA ASP A 2 -5.10 -12.09 -24.42
C ASP A 2 -3.82 -11.25 -24.35
N ASP A 3 -2.97 -11.37 -25.37
CA ASP A 3 -1.69 -10.66 -25.53
C ASP A 3 -1.98 -9.20 -25.96
N SER A 4 -2.83 -8.52 -25.17
CA SER A 4 -3.25 -7.16 -25.42
C SER A 4 -2.05 -6.22 -25.28
N LYS A 5 -1.45 -5.92 -26.45
CA LYS A 5 -0.58 -4.79 -26.78
C LYS A 5 0.34 -4.31 -25.65
N LYS A 6 1.40 -5.09 -25.40
CA LYS A 6 2.58 -4.56 -24.71
C LYS A 6 3.09 -3.36 -25.51
N ARG A 7 3.02 -2.16 -24.93
CA ARG A 7 3.53 -0.95 -25.55
C ARG A 7 5.05 -0.93 -25.34
N THR A 8 5.80 -1.08 -26.41
CA THR A 8 7.26 -1.07 -26.34
C THR A 8 7.77 0.36 -26.34
N ILE A 9 8.50 0.75 -25.30
CA ILE A 9 9.18 2.05 -25.25
C ILE A 9 10.38 2.01 -26.20
N SER A 10 10.49 3.01 -27.06
CA SER A 10 11.52 3.05 -28.10
C SER A 10 12.90 3.45 -27.55
N ARG A 11 13.95 3.09 -28.31
CA ARG A 11 15.31 3.54 -28.02
C ARG A 11 15.46 5.06 -28.15
N GLU A 12 14.71 5.68 -29.06
CA GLU A 12 14.68 7.15 -29.22
C GLU A 12 14.13 7.82 -27.96
N THR A 13 13.07 7.26 -27.37
CA THR A 13 12.54 7.73 -26.07
C THR A 13 13.59 7.62 -24.98
N LEU A 14 14.35 6.52 -24.92
CA LEU A 14 15.43 6.36 -23.96
C LEU A 14 16.48 7.46 -24.08
N GLU A 15 16.96 7.74 -25.30
CA GLU A 15 17.98 8.79 -25.52
C GLU A 15 17.42 10.18 -25.17
N ALA A 16 16.15 10.45 -25.47
CA ALA A 16 15.49 11.69 -25.06
C ALA A 16 15.45 11.84 -23.54
N VAL A 17 15.10 10.79 -22.80
CA VAL A 17 15.08 10.78 -21.33
C VAL A 17 16.51 10.99 -20.77
N LYS A 18 17.49 10.23 -21.27
CA LYS A 18 18.90 10.37 -20.84
C LYS A 18 19.40 11.81 -21.00
N SER A 19 19.05 12.48 -22.09
CA SER A 19 19.46 13.85 -22.36
C SER A 19 18.85 14.90 -21.43
N LYS A 20 17.67 14.60 -20.84
CA LYS A 20 16.95 15.49 -19.92
C LYS A 20 17.23 15.23 -18.44
N MET A 21 17.68 14.02 -18.11
CA MET A 21 17.96 13.66 -16.71
C MET A 21 19.28 14.23 -16.23
N ASN A 22 19.31 14.57 -14.93
CA ASN A 22 20.54 14.95 -14.26
C ASN A 22 21.52 13.75 -14.27
N PRO A 23 22.80 13.95 -14.70
CA PRO A 23 23.82 12.89 -14.68
C PRO A 23 24.00 12.21 -13.32
N VAL A 24 23.81 12.94 -12.22
CA VAL A 24 23.88 12.36 -10.86
C VAL A 24 22.79 11.31 -10.66
N LEU A 25 21.57 11.55 -11.14
CA LEU A 25 20.48 10.58 -11.05
C LEU A 25 20.73 9.36 -11.95
N LEU A 26 21.26 9.57 -13.16
CA LEU A 26 21.63 8.47 -14.05
C LEU A 26 22.73 7.59 -13.44
N ASN A 27 23.70 8.18 -12.77
CA ASN A 27 24.77 7.43 -12.08
C ASN A 27 24.29 6.74 -10.79
N ALA A 28 23.15 7.13 -10.24
CA ALA A 28 22.53 6.50 -9.06
C ALA A 28 21.62 5.32 -9.44
N LEU A 29 21.42 5.04 -10.73
CA LEU A 29 20.63 3.89 -11.16
C LEU A 29 21.33 2.57 -10.78
N PRO A 30 20.54 1.51 -10.47
CA PRO A 30 21.09 0.21 -10.08
C PRO A 30 21.72 -0.56 -11.25
N ALA A 31 21.44 -0.15 -12.49
CA ALA A 31 21.96 -0.73 -13.71
C ALA A 31 21.98 0.30 -14.85
N SER A 32 22.46 -0.07 -16.03
CA SER A 32 22.43 0.82 -17.19
C SER A 32 20.99 1.18 -17.58
N PRO A 33 20.74 2.39 -18.12
CA PRO A 33 19.43 2.77 -18.62
C PRO A 33 18.86 1.78 -19.66
N GLU A 34 19.72 1.17 -20.47
CA GLU A 34 19.39 0.17 -21.48
C GLU A 34 18.87 -1.13 -20.85
N GLU A 35 19.49 -1.56 -19.76
CA GLU A 35 19.07 -2.72 -19.00
C GLU A 35 17.74 -2.49 -18.30
N ILE A 36 17.57 -1.33 -17.64
CA ILE A 36 16.31 -0.96 -17.00
C ILE A 36 15.18 -0.87 -18.03
N LEU A 37 15.46 -0.36 -19.24
CA LEU A 37 14.48 -0.31 -20.34
C LEU A 37 13.94 -1.71 -20.66
N ALA A 38 14.72 -2.77 -20.56
CA ALA A 38 14.24 -4.15 -20.80
C ALA A 38 13.15 -4.56 -19.81
N PHE A 39 13.16 -4.05 -18.59
CA PHE A 39 12.12 -4.27 -17.58
C PHE A 39 10.95 -3.29 -17.71
N ALA A 40 11.13 -2.12 -18.33
CA ALA A 40 10.10 -1.08 -18.48
C ALA A 40 8.96 -1.43 -19.46
N GLN A 41 8.90 -2.69 -19.94
CA GLN A 41 7.96 -3.13 -20.98
C GLN A 41 6.54 -3.42 -20.48
N ARG A 42 6.30 -3.44 -19.16
CA ARG A 42 4.96 -3.61 -18.60
C ARG A 42 4.24 -2.27 -18.53
N ARG A 43 3.74 -1.83 -19.68
CA ARG A 43 2.72 -0.79 -19.75
C ARG A 43 1.41 -1.44 -20.19
N THR A 44 0.73 -2.05 -19.24
CA THR A 44 -0.56 -2.69 -19.49
C THR A 44 -1.65 -1.64 -19.65
N ASP A 45 -2.53 -1.81 -20.64
CA ASP A 45 -3.80 -1.10 -20.61
C ASP A 45 -4.53 -1.51 -19.33
N PRO A 46 -4.93 -0.54 -18.49
CA PRO A 46 -5.53 -0.87 -17.22
C PRO A 46 -6.82 -1.64 -17.48
N VAL A 47 -6.94 -2.81 -16.86
CA VAL A 47 -8.23 -3.46 -16.70
C VAL A 47 -9.02 -2.59 -15.72
N ILE A 48 -9.63 -1.54 -16.26
CA ILE A 48 -10.53 -0.69 -15.49
C ILE A 48 -11.70 -1.57 -15.08
N SER A 49 -11.85 -1.78 -13.79
CA SER A 49 -12.96 -2.57 -13.24
C SER A 49 -14.28 -2.13 -13.86
N LYS A 50 -15.13 -3.08 -14.25
CA LYS A 50 -16.49 -2.80 -14.77
C LYS A 50 -17.36 -1.98 -13.81
N ASN A 51 -16.94 -1.87 -12.55
CA ASN A 51 -17.62 -1.11 -11.50
C ASN A 51 -17.12 0.35 -11.38
N ILE A 52 -16.17 0.77 -12.20
CA ILE A 52 -15.70 2.16 -12.22
C ILE A 52 -16.59 2.95 -13.19
N ASP A 53 -17.02 4.11 -12.74
CA ASP A 53 -17.77 5.05 -13.58
C ASP A 53 -17.04 5.33 -14.91
N ARG A 54 -17.79 5.39 -16.01
CA ARG A 54 -17.21 5.55 -17.34
C ARG A 54 -16.39 6.83 -17.48
N ASN A 55 -16.87 7.94 -16.88
CA ASN A 55 -16.17 9.22 -16.95
C ASN A 55 -14.84 9.16 -16.18
N LEU A 56 -14.82 8.47 -15.02
CA LEU A 56 -13.58 8.25 -14.26
C LEU A 56 -12.62 7.36 -15.06
N ALA A 57 -13.13 6.31 -15.72
CA ALA A 57 -12.32 5.43 -16.55
C ALA A 57 -11.67 6.17 -17.73
N GLU A 58 -12.41 7.07 -18.37
CA GLU A 58 -11.88 7.93 -19.45
C GLU A 58 -10.83 8.91 -18.92
N LYS A 59 -11.08 9.55 -17.77
CA LYS A 59 -10.07 10.38 -17.08
C LYS A 59 -8.81 9.57 -16.77
N MET A 60 -8.93 8.38 -16.17
CA MET A 60 -7.76 7.54 -15.85
C MET A 60 -6.90 7.25 -17.07
N ARG A 61 -7.50 7.02 -18.24
CA ARG A 61 -6.76 6.83 -19.50
C ARG A 61 -6.08 8.12 -19.96
N ALA A 62 -6.78 9.26 -19.85
CA ALA A 62 -6.26 10.57 -20.26
C ALA A 62 -5.07 11.02 -19.39
N PHE A 63 -5.03 10.59 -18.12
CA PHE A 63 -3.94 10.89 -17.18
C PHE A 63 -2.76 9.93 -17.24
N ARG A 64 -2.75 8.96 -18.17
CA ARG A 64 -1.56 8.10 -18.37
C ARG A 64 -0.37 8.95 -18.80
N LEU A 65 0.77 8.69 -18.19
CA LEU A 65 2.04 9.34 -18.57
C LEU A 65 2.40 9.06 -20.04
N SER A 66 3.05 9.99 -20.70
CA SER A 66 3.75 9.73 -21.96
C SER A 66 4.82 8.64 -21.76
N ASP A 67 5.33 8.04 -22.84
CA ASP A 67 6.41 7.04 -22.69
C ASP A 67 7.68 7.66 -22.11
N GLU A 68 7.94 8.92 -22.42
CA GLU A 68 9.07 9.68 -21.91
C GLU A 68 8.92 9.98 -20.42
N ASP A 69 7.78 10.55 -19.98
CA ASP A 69 7.55 10.84 -18.57
C ASP A 69 7.49 9.55 -17.74
N TYR A 70 6.91 8.49 -18.30
CA TYR A 70 6.87 7.17 -17.65
C TYR A 70 8.27 6.63 -17.39
N LEU A 71 9.14 6.64 -18.40
CA LEU A 71 10.51 6.14 -18.25
C LEU A 71 11.33 7.01 -17.31
N MET A 72 11.16 8.34 -17.39
CA MET A 72 11.81 9.28 -16.47
C MET A 72 11.40 9.02 -15.02
N THR A 73 10.09 8.86 -14.75
CA THR A 73 9.59 8.60 -13.40
C THR A 73 9.98 7.20 -12.89
N LEU A 74 10.08 6.21 -13.78
CA LEU A 74 10.62 4.89 -13.43
C LEU A 74 12.09 4.99 -13.02
N PHE A 75 12.91 5.70 -13.76
CA PHE A 75 14.33 5.90 -13.42
C PHE A 75 14.48 6.61 -12.08
N MET A 76 13.69 7.67 -11.82
CA MET A 76 13.68 8.34 -10.52
C MET A 76 13.29 7.39 -9.38
N ALA A 77 12.25 6.57 -9.59
CA ALA A 77 11.82 5.59 -8.61
C ALA A 77 12.89 4.51 -8.35
N MET A 78 13.52 3.99 -9.40
CA MET A 78 14.59 3.00 -9.27
C MET A 78 15.82 3.58 -8.57
N GLY A 79 16.24 4.79 -8.92
CA GLY A 79 17.33 5.47 -8.23
C GLY A 79 17.06 5.66 -6.73
N ASP A 80 15.82 6.00 -6.34
CA ASP A 80 15.42 6.16 -4.93
C ASP A 80 15.39 4.82 -4.19
N VAL A 81 14.80 3.80 -4.80
CA VAL A 81 14.53 2.50 -4.17
C VAL A 81 15.79 1.65 -4.02
N PHE A 82 16.69 1.67 -5.01
CA PHE A 82 17.91 0.84 -5.03
C PHE A 82 19.15 1.57 -4.50
N TYR A 83 19.04 2.83 -4.10
CA TYR A 83 20.18 3.59 -3.63
C TYR A 83 20.86 2.92 -2.42
N ASN A 84 22.15 2.59 -2.56
CA ASN A 84 22.97 1.90 -1.55
C ASN A 84 22.32 0.59 -1.03
N ARG A 85 21.68 -0.18 -1.90
CA ARG A 85 21.15 -1.51 -1.57
C ARG A 85 22.04 -2.60 -2.12
N GLU A 86 22.22 -3.65 -1.33
CA GLU A 86 23.01 -4.81 -1.71
C GLU A 86 22.12 -5.99 -2.13
N GLN A 87 22.61 -6.79 -3.05
CA GLN A 87 21.97 -8.03 -3.49
C GLN A 87 22.17 -9.12 -2.42
N SER A 88 21.23 -10.07 -2.35
CA SER A 88 21.25 -11.17 -1.39
C SER A 88 21.64 -12.48 -2.07
N GLU A 89 22.50 -13.27 -1.43
CA GLU A 89 22.79 -14.64 -1.91
C GLU A 89 21.59 -15.58 -1.72
N ASN A 90 20.74 -15.31 -0.72
CA ASN A 90 19.54 -16.08 -0.41
C ASN A 90 18.35 -15.10 -0.28
N PRO A 91 17.78 -14.66 -1.39
CA PRO A 91 16.79 -13.57 -1.37
C PRO A 91 15.50 -13.98 -0.67
N THR A 92 14.97 -13.05 0.11
CA THR A 92 13.72 -13.20 0.84
C THR A 92 12.66 -12.22 0.32
N ALA A 93 11.39 -12.66 0.28
CA ALA A 93 10.24 -11.82 -0.02
C ALA A 93 9.35 -11.70 1.22
N SER A 94 9.45 -10.59 1.91
CA SER A 94 8.58 -10.24 3.03
C SER A 94 7.29 -9.60 2.51
N ILE A 95 6.14 -10.28 2.63
CA ILE A 95 4.85 -9.77 2.20
C ILE A 95 4.10 -9.24 3.41
N LEU A 96 3.87 -7.94 3.45
CA LEU A 96 3.23 -7.25 4.56
C LEU A 96 1.72 -7.12 4.27
N LEU A 97 0.92 -7.87 5.02
CA LEU A 97 -0.51 -7.99 4.84
C LEU A 97 -1.27 -7.24 5.93
N ALA A 98 -2.12 -6.32 5.53
CA ALA A 98 -3.07 -5.67 6.44
C ALA A 98 -4.09 -4.84 5.67
N GLN A 99 -5.26 -4.64 6.27
CA GLN A 99 -6.23 -3.65 5.81
C GLN A 99 -5.66 -2.22 5.95
N THR A 100 -6.26 -1.27 5.23
CA THR A 100 -5.93 0.16 5.38
C THR A 100 -6.19 0.62 6.82
N GLY A 101 -5.32 1.48 7.36
CA GLY A 101 -5.45 1.97 8.74
C GLY A 101 -4.87 1.03 9.82
N ALA A 102 -4.46 -0.19 9.50
CA ALA A 102 -3.93 -1.13 10.48
C ALA A 102 -2.53 -0.79 11.04
N GLY A 103 -1.79 0.14 10.44
CA GLY A 103 -0.47 0.55 10.91
C GLY A 103 0.70 -0.17 10.24
N LYS A 104 0.54 -0.56 8.96
CA LYS A 104 1.59 -1.17 8.12
C LYS A 104 2.94 -0.45 8.19
N THR A 105 2.93 0.88 8.16
CA THR A 105 4.13 1.71 8.17
C THR A 105 5.07 1.41 9.35
N ASN A 106 4.53 1.22 10.55
CA ASN A 106 5.34 0.89 11.73
C ASN A 106 5.95 -0.51 11.62
N LEU A 107 5.21 -1.49 11.08
CA LEU A 107 5.73 -2.84 10.87
C LEU A 107 6.82 -2.83 9.79
N ARG A 108 6.59 -2.14 8.66
CA ARG A 108 7.62 -1.90 7.63
C ARG A 108 8.90 -1.36 8.24
N THR A 109 8.81 -0.28 9.02
CA THR A 109 9.97 0.33 9.67
C THR A 109 10.72 -0.68 10.55
N SER A 110 9.98 -1.49 11.33
CA SER A 110 10.60 -2.51 12.20
C SER A 110 11.28 -3.64 11.42
N LEU A 111 10.75 -4.01 10.25
CA LEU A 111 11.37 -5.02 9.37
C LEU A 111 12.63 -4.47 8.71
N LEU A 112 12.58 -3.25 8.19
CA LEU A 112 13.73 -2.58 7.56
C LEU A 112 14.88 -2.31 8.53
N GLN A 113 14.62 -2.10 9.83
CA GLN A 113 15.67 -1.99 10.83
C GLN A 113 16.48 -3.28 10.98
N LYS A 114 15.90 -4.44 10.65
CA LYS A 114 16.57 -5.74 10.71
C LYS A 114 17.32 -6.08 9.42
N ASN A 115 16.79 -5.65 8.29
CA ASN A 115 17.42 -5.80 6.99
C ASN A 115 17.27 -4.48 6.20
N PRO A 116 18.26 -3.58 6.29
CA PRO A 116 18.20 -2.26 5.66
C PRO A 116 18.31 -2.32 4.13
N ASP A 117 18.84 -3.40 3.55
CA ASP A 117 19.04 -3.55 2.10
C ASP A 117 17.79 -3.99 1.35
N THR A 118 16.71 -4.27 2.10
CA THR A 118 15.43 -4.69 1.51
C THR A 118 14.81 -3.62 0.62
N ILE A 119 14.43 -4.01 -0.59
CA ILE A 119 13.71 -3.18 -1.55
C ILE A 119 12.23 -3.10 -1.17
N ILE A 120 11.72 -1.87 -1.00
CA ILE A 120 10.31 -1.64 -0.67
C ILE A 120 9.49 -1.54 -1.95
N ILE A 121 8.54 -2.45 -2.11
CA ILE A 121 7.56 -2.41 -3.20
C ILE A 121 6.24 -1.85 -2.66
N ASN A 122 5.99 -0.56 -2.95
CA ASN A 122 4.76 0.14 -2.58
C ASN A 122 4.39 1.13 -3.69
N SER A 123 3.39 0.80 -4.48
CA SER A 123 2.96 1.62 -5.62
C SER A 123 2.57 3.05 -5.24
N ASP A 124 2.04 3.28 -4.03
CA ASP A 124 1.65 4.62 -3.59
C ASP A 124 2.88 5.55 -3.44
N GLN A 125 4.05 5.03 -3.12
CA GLN A 125 5.28 5.82 -2.97
C GLN A 125 5.82 6.34 -4.32
N TYR A 126 5.53 5.67 -5.42
CA TYR A 126 6.02 6.08 -6.74
C TYR A 126 5.24 7.25 -7.34
N LYS A 127 4.04 7.54 -6.82
CA LYS A 127 3.20 8.66 -7.27
C LYS A 127 3.88 10.03 -7.09
N LYS A 128 4.77 10.16 -6.10
CA LYS A 128 5.54 11.39 -5.84
C LYS A 128 6.46 11.81 -7.01
N PHE A 129 6.84 10.87 -7.86
CA PHE A 129 7.71 11.14 -8.99
C PHE A 129 6.99 11.67 -10.24
N ARG A 130 5.64 11.59 -10.26
CA ARG A 130 4.87 12.13 -11.38
C ARG A 130 5.00 13.65 -11.45
N PRO A 131 5.25 14.22 -12.66
CA PRO A 131 5.42 15.68 -12.82
C PRO A 131 4.13 16.45 -12.53
N ASP A 132 2.96 15.82 -12.72
CA ASP A 132 1.63 16.41 -12.54
C ASP A 132 0.96 16.03 -11.19
N ALA A 133 1.67 15.33 -10.30
CA ALA A 133 1.10 14.82 -9.05
C ALA A 133 0.50 15.91 -8.17
N GLU A 134 1.18 17.03 -7.97
CA GLU A 134 0.71 18.15 -7.18
C GLU A 134 -0.52 18.84 -7.80
N ALA A 135 -0.52 19.00 -9.13
CA ALA A 135 -1.64 19.57 -9.86
C ALA A 135 -2.89 18.70 -9.75
N ILE A 136 -2.76 17.37 -9.91
CA ILE A 136 -3.86 16.42 -9.74
C ILE A 136 -4.38 16.45 -8.32
N LEU A 137 -3.49 16.43 -7.33
CA LEU A 137 -3.86 16.44 -5.91
C LEU A 137 -4.63 17.72 -5.54
N THR A 138 -4.27 18.84 -6.14
CA THR A 138 -4.93 20.14 -5.90
C THR A 138 -6.30 20.23 -6.59
N THR A 139 -6.40 19.74 -7.82
CA THR A 139 -7.61 19.90 -8.67
C THR A 139 -8.64 18.79 -8.48
N ASP A 140 -8.19 17.55 -8.24
CA ASP A 140 -9.06 16.38 -8.06
C ASP A 140 -8.52 15.42 -6.98
N PRO A 141 -8.44 15.86 -5.70
CA PRO A 141 -7.88 15.06 -4.61
C PRO A 141 -8.64 13.75 -4.38
N THR A 142 -9.94 13.74 -4.67
CA THR A 142 -10.80 12.56 -4.50
C THR A 142 -10.38 11.41 -5.41
N HIS A 143 -10.00 11.71 -6.65
CA HIS A 143 -9.61 10.70 -7.65
C HIS A 143 -8.09 10.56 -7.81
N PHE A 144 -7.28 11.29 -7.03
CA PHE A 144 -5.82 11.26 -7.12
C PHE A 144 -5.28 9.82 -7.19
N GLY A 145 -5.74 8.94 -6.28
CA GLY A 145 -5.31 7.55 -6.25
C GLY A 145 -5.64 6.76 -7.51
N ALA A 146 -6.79 7.04 -8.15
CA ALA A 146 -7.21 6.39 -9.38
C ALA A 146 -6.45 6.95 -10.60
N LEU A 147 -6.32 8.27 -10.70
CA LEU A 147 -5.69 8.95 -11.84
C LEU A 147 -4.18 8.68 -11.92
N THR A 148 -3.52 8.49 -10.80
CA THR A 148 -2.07 8.22 -10.73
C THR A 148 -1.74 6.73 -10.58
N GLY A 149 -2.72 5.91 -10.22
CA GLY A 149 -2.54 4.52 -9.80
C GLY A 149 -1.96 3.62 -10.88
N ILE A 150 -2.44 3.76 -12.11
CA ILE A 150 -2.08 2.86 -13.21
C ILE A 150 -0.57 2.83 -13.45
N ASP A 151 0.04 3.99 -13.68
CA ASP A 151 1.48 4.09 -13.93
C ASP A 151 2.29 3.67 -12.70
N SER A 152 1.81 3.98 -11.47
CA SER A 152 2.50 3.56 -10.25
C SER A 152 2.43 2.05 -9.99
N TYR A 153 1.37 1.36 -10.41
CA TYR A 153 1.31 -0.11 -10.39
C TYR A 153 2.26 -0.72 -11.43
N ASP A 154 2.34 -0.16 -12.63
CA ASP A 154 3.29 -0.60 -13.65
C ASP A 154 4.75 -0.41 -13.15
N HIS A 155 5.05 0.74 -12.50
CA HIS A 155 6.36 0.95 -11.86
C HIS A 155 6.65 -0.11 -10.79
N ALA A 156 5.67 -0.39 -9.90
CA ALA A 156 5.84 -1.40 -8.87
C ALA A 156 6.15 -2.77 -9.46
N SER A 157 5.45 -3.18 -10.53
CA SER A 157 5.71 -4.44 -11.21
C SER A 157 7.10 -4.47 -11.85
N ASN A 158 7.49 -3.41 -12.57
CA ASN A 158 8.80 -3.34 -13.23
C ASN A 158 9.95 -3.34 -12.22
N ILE A 159 9.80 -2.63 -11.09
CA ILE A 159 10.78 -2.61 -9.99
C ILE A 159 10.87 -4.00 -9.34
N THR A 160 9.75 -4.69 -9.15
CA THR A 160 9.73 -6.06 -8.61
C THR A 160 10.44 -7.03 -9.53
N ASP A 161 10.15 -6.98 -10.84
CA ASP A 161 10.79 -7.85 -11.83
C ASP A 161 12.31 -7.63 -11.89
N PHE A 162 12.74 -6.36 -11.86
CA PHE A 162 14.16 -6.01 -11.81
C PHE A 162 14.81 -6.53 -10.52
N ALA A 163 14.19 -6.28 -9.36
CA ALA A 163 14.70 -6.73 -8.07
C ALA A 163 14.82 -8.26 -7.99
N MET A 164 13.83 -8.99 -8.53
CA MET A 164 13.88 -10.45 -8.60
C MET A 164 15.02 -10.95 -9.51
N ALA A 165 15.20 -10.33 -10.68
CA ALA A 165 16.26 -10.71 -11.61
C ALA A 165 17.68 -10.51 -11.04
N HIS A 166 17.81 -9.61 -10.07
CA HIS A 166 19.09 -9.26 -9.41
C HIS A 166 19.17 -9.72 -7.95
N SER A 167 18.27 -10.60 -7.51
CA SER A 167 18.31 -11.25 -6.18
C SER A 167 18.33 -10.26 -5.00
N TYR A 168 17.57 -9.15 -5.07
CA TYR A 168 17.40 -8.26 -3.93
C TYR A 168 16.35 -8.80 -2.96
N ASP A 169 16.54 -8.61 -1.66
CA ASP A 169 15.46 -8.83 -0.70
C ASP A 169 14.30 -7.87 -0.92
N LEU A 170 13.07 -8.38 -0.80
CA LEU A 170 11.84 -7.65 -1.09
C LEU A 170 10.98 -7.47 0.17
N LEU A 171 10.37 -6.29 0.31
CA LEU A 171 9.25 -6.04 1.21
C LEU A 171 8.08 -5.48 0.40
N ILE A 172 7.07 -6.31 0.18
CA ILE A 172 5.92 -5.98 -0.65
C ILE A 172 4.74 -5.63 0.25
N GLU A 173 4.26 -4.38 0.19
CA GLU A 173 3.06 -3.97 0.91
C GLU A 173 1.80 -4.33 0.11
N CYS A 174 1.00 -5.23 0.65
CA CYS A 174 -0.22 -5.69 0.01
C CYS A 174 -1.46 -5.37 0.86
N ALA A 175 -2.50 -4.84 0.21
CA ALA A 175 -3.85 -4.79 0.75
C ALA A 175 -4.66 -5.90 0.08
N PRO A 176 -5.05 -6.96 0.81
CA PRO A 176 -5.73 -8.11 0.24
C PRO A 176 -7.12 -7.74 -0.30
N SER A 177 -7.58 -8.49 -1.31
CA SER A 177 -8.88 -8.36 -1.93
C SER A 177 -9.60 -9.71 -1.99
N LEU A 178 -10.91 -9.72 -1.75
CA LEU A 178 -11.73 -10.93 -1.86
C LEU A 178 -11.79 -11.46 -3.30
N GLN A 179 -11.65 -10.59 -4.29
CA GLN A 179 -11.74 -10.94 -5.71
C GLN A 179 -10.39 -11.29 -6.33
N GLN A 180 -9.33 -10.61 -5.90
CA GLN A 180 -8.01 -10.67 -6.53
C GLN A 180 -6.92 -11.28 -5.63
N GLY A 181 -7.25 -11.67 -4.41
CA GLY A 181 -6.28 -12.24 -3.47
C GLY A 181 -5.20 -11.22 -3.08
N LEU A 182 -3.95 -11.59 -3.28
CA LEU A 182 -2.77 -10.76 -2.98
C LEU A 182 -2.46 -9.85 -4.18
N ILE A 183 -3.02 -8.64 -4.18
CA ILE A 183 -2.85 -7.69 -5.28
C ILE A 183 -1.37 -7.29 -5.43
N GLY A 184 -0.85 -7.47 -6.65
CA GLY A 184 0.54 -7.08 -6.98
C GLY A 184 1.60 -8.05 -6.46
N VAL A 185 1.21 -9.25 -6.01
CA VAL A 185 2.13 -10.31 -5.57
C VAL A 185 1.91 -11.55 -6.41
N ASP A 186 2.95 -11.99 -7.10
CA ASP A 186 2.98 -13.24 -7.84
C ASP A 186 3.87 -14.24 -7.08
N LEU A 187 3.22 -15.08 -6.25
CA LEU A 187 3.91 -16.05 -5.39
C LEU A 187 4.65 -17.12 -6.20
N GLU A 188 4.09 -17.50 -7.36
CA GLU A 188 4.72 -18.49 -8.22
C GLU A 188 6.00 -17.92 -8.87
N ALA A 189 5.95 -16.68 -9.34
CA ALA A 189 7.13 -16.01 -9.88
C ALA A 189 8.23 -15.84 -8.81
N LEU A 190 7.87 -15.47 -7.58
CA LEU A 190 8.81 -15.38 -6.46
C LEU A 190 9.47 -16.72 -6.17
N LYS A 191 8.68 -17.79 -6.13
CA LYS A 191 9.19 -19.16 -5.91
C LYS A 191 10.12 -19.61 -7.04
N GLN A 192 9.74 -19.36 -8.30
CA GLN A 192 10.58 -19.70 -9.47
C GLN A 192 11.89 -18.92 -9.48
N ALA A 193 11.89 -17.68 -8.95
CA ALA A 193 13.09 -16.88 -8.77
C ALA A 193 13.91 -17.25 -7.52
N GLY A 194 13.51 -18.28 -6.76
CA GLY A 194 14.27 -18.80 -5.62
C GLY A 194 14.07 -18.05 -4.31
N TYR A 195 13.02 -17.25 -4.18
CA TYR A 195 12.75 -16.48 -2.95
C TYR A 195 12.17 -17.35 -1.83
N ASP A 196 12.71 -17.17 -0.61
CA ASP A 196 12.04 -17.58 0.63
C ASP A 196 10.96 -16.54 0.96
N THR A 197 9.68 -16.95 0.92
CA THR A 197 8.55 -16.06 1.10
C THR A 197 8.03 -16.09 2.53
N LYS A 198 7.91 -14.90 3.17
CA LYS A 198 7.41 -14.71 4.53
C LYS A 198 6.25 -13.74 4.57
N PHE A 199 5.22 -14.08 5.32
CA PHE A 199 4.04 -13.24 5.48
C PHE A 199 4.03 -12.57 6.85
N HIS A 200 3.92 -11.25 6.86
CA HIS A 200 3.86 -10.42 8.06
C HIS A 200 2.49 -9.76 8.15
N VAL A 201 1.68 -10.18 9.11
CA VAL A 201 0.27 -9.83 9.20
C VAL A 201 0.00 -8.94 10.39
N MET A 202 -0.64 -7.77 10.17
CA MET A 202 -1.11 -6.91 11.25
C MET A 202 -2.50 -7.33 11.71
N ALA A 203 -2.60 -7.80 12.94
CA ALA A 203 -3.86 -8.14 13.61
C ALA A 203 -4.40 -6.91 14.35
N VAL A 204 -5.23 -6.14 13.67
CA VAL A 204 -5.86 -4.91 14.20
C VAL A 204 -7.35 -4.97 13.95
N GLY A 205 -8.16 -4.66 14.96
CA GLY A 205 -9.61 -4.62 14.85
C GLY A 205 -10.10 -3.62 13.79
N ASP A 206 -11.26 -3.88 13.24
CA ASP A 206 -11.88 -3.07 12.20
C ASP A 206 -12.23 -1.65 12.68
N LEU A 207 -12.72 -1.50 13.91
CA LEU A 207 -13.03 -0.19 14.51
C LEU A 207 -11.80 0.70 14.62
N ILE A 208 -10.68 0.12 15.06
CA ILE A 208 -9.41 0.84 15.18
C ILE A 208 -8.91 1.29 13.82
N SER A 209 -8.88 0.36 12.86
CA SER A 209 -8.33 0.65 11.54
C SER A 209 -9.22 1.58 10.72
N ALA A 210 -10.54 1.49 10.85
CA ALA A 210 -11.48 2.42 10.22
C ALA A 210 -11.30 3.85 10.74
N LEU A 211 -11.24 4.08 12.06
CA LEU A 211 -10.96 5.41 12.60
C LEU A 211 -9.56 5.90 12.27
N ALA A 212 -8.55 5.02 12.25
CA ALA A 212 -7.19 5.40 11.92
C ALA A 212 -7.03 5.93 10.48
N ILE A 213 -7.90 5.54 9.54
CA ILE A 213 -7.95 6.11 8.19
C ILE A 213 -8.30 7.61 8.27
N HIS A 214 -9.35 7.94 9.01
CA HIS A 214 -9.80 9.33 9.19
C HIS A 214 -8.79 10.16 9.98
N LEU A 215 -8.24 9.62 11.09
CA LEU A 215 -7.22 10.30 11.90
C LEU A 215 -5.99 10.66 11.05
N ARG A 216 -5.48 9.72 10.26
CA ARG A 216 -4.35 9.97 9.38
C ARG A 216 -4.69 11.05 8.35
N TYR A 217 -5.84 10.96 7.72
CA TYR A 217 -6.28 11.92 6.72
C TYR A 217 -6.35 13.34 7.29
N GLU A 218 -7.02 13.54 8.44
CA GLU A 218 -7.10 14.84 9.09
C GLU A 218 -5.73 15.37 9.53
N HIS A 219 -4.86 14.49 10.03
CA HIS A 219 -3.49 14.85 10.43
C HIS A 219 -2.65 15.34 9.24
N GLU A 220 -2.65 14.62 8.14
CA GLU A 220 -1.91 15.00 6.93
C GLU A 220 -2.41 16.31 6.33
N LEU A 221 -3.73 16.53 6.32
CA LEU A 221 -4.31 17.81 5.90
C LEU A 221 -3.86 18.95 6.80
N ALA A 222 -3.85 18.75 8.12
CA ALA A 222 -3.43 19.77 9.09
C ALA A 222 -1.94 20.14 8.95
N LEU A 223 -1.10 19.17 8.53
CA LEU A 223 0.33 19.41 8.25
C LEU A 223 0.56 20.12 6.91
N GLY A 224 -0.46 20.30 6.08
CA GLY A 224 -0.33 20.83 4.73
C GLY A 224 0.55 19.95 3.82
N ARG A 225 0.59 18.64 4.10
CA ARG A 225 1.42 17.65 3.39
C ARG A 225 0.58 16.52 2.81
N PRO A 226 -0.46 16.82 2.01
CA PRO A 226 -1.15 15.77 1.30
C PRO A 226 -0.16 15.12 0.32
N ASN A 227 0.12 13.84 0.51
CA ASN A 227 0.94 13.04 -0.40
C ASN A 227 0.08 11.94 -1.04
N GLY A 228 0.64 11.16 -1.95
CA GLY A 228 -0.09 10.09 -2.64
C GLY A 228 -0.65 9.00 -1.73
N GLU A 229 -0.17 8.91 -0.50
CA GLU A 229 -0.68 8.02 0.54
C GLU A 229 -1.84 8.65 1.33
N THR A 230 -2.03 9.98 1.24
CA THR A 230 -3.06 10.73 1.96
C THR A 230 -4.39 10.62 1.22
N LYS A 231 -5.09 9.51 1.43
CA LYS A 231 -6.43 9.32 0.89
C LYS A 231 -7.38 8.82 1.97
N LEU A 232 -8.61 9.28 1.91
CA LEU A 232 -9.70 8.73 2.70
C LEU A 232 -10.19 7.47 1.98
N THR A 233 -9.77 6.31 2.47
CA THR A 233 -10.22 5.02 1.93
C THR A 233 -11.69 4.82 2.31
N ASP A 234 -12.50 4.48 1.34
CA ASP A 234 -13.91 4.17 1.56
C ASP A 234 -14.06 2.91 2.44
N LEU A 235 -15.07 2.95 3.31
CA LEU A 235 -15.32 1.93 4.33
C LEU A 235 -15.63 0.56 3.70
N LYS A 236 -16.29 0.53 2.54
CA LYS A 236 -16.58 -0.71 1.82
C LYS A 236 -15.28 -1.43 1.44
N ARG A 237 -14.32 -0.70 0.88
CA ARG A 237 -13.00 -1.25 0.52
C ARG A 237 -12.19 -1.65 1.76
N HIS A 238 -12.29 -0.88 2.85
CA HIS A 238 -11.67 -1.25 4.12
C HIS A 238 -12.21 -2.60 4.63
N ASN A 239 -13.54 -2.76 4.67
CA ASN A 239 -14.20 -3.98 5.14
C ASN A 239 -13.90 -5.18 4.22
N GLU A 240 -13.90 -4.97 2.89
CA GLU A 240 -13.49 -5.99 1.93
C GLU A 240 -12.08 -6.51 2.23
N SER A 241 -11.13 -5.61 2.43
CA SER A 241 -9.74 -5.97 2.74
C SER A 241 -9.59 -6.64 4.11
N TYR A 242 -10.40 -6.23 5.09
CA TYR A 242 -10.45 -6.84 6.41
C TYR A 242 -10.89 -8.32 6.35
N LEU A 243 -11.98 -8.60 5.62
CA LEU A 243 -12.49 -9.95 5.42
C LEU A 243 -11.59 -10.80 4.52
N ALA A 244 -11.01 -10.21 3.48
CA ALA A 244 -10.10 -10.90 2.58
C ALA A 244 -8.87 -11.45 3.32
N LEU A 245 -8.36 -10.70 4.29
CA LEU A 245 -7.20 -11.12 5.07
C LEU A 245 -7.49 -12.40 5.87
N GLU A 246 -8.67 -12.54 6.47
CA GLU A 246 -9.07 -13.75 7.19
C GLU A 246 -9.13 -14.98 6.29
N LYS A 247 -9.62 -14.80 5.06
CA LYS A 247 -9.68 -15.88 4.09
C LYS A 247 -8.29 -16.29 3.61
N ILE A 248 -7.47 -15.32 3.23
CA ILE A 248 -6.15 -15.56 2.64
C ILE A 248 -5.23 -16.28 3.65
N ILE A 249 -5.23 -15.88 4.93
CA ILE A 249 -4.36 -16.50 5.93
C ILE A 249 -4.63 -18.00 6.10
N LYS A 250 -5.87 -18.45 5.89
CA LYS A 250 -6.22 -19.88 5.94
C LYS A 250 -5.63 -20.70 4.79
N GLU A 251 -5.24 -20.04 3.71
CA GLU A 251 -4.71 -20.65 2.49
C GLU A 251 -3.16 -20.61 2.45
N LEU A 252 -2.53 -19.84 3.38
CA LEU A 252 -1.07 -19.72 3.45
C LEU A 252 -0.45 -20.83 4.32
N ASP A 253 0.81 -21.14 4.03
CA ASP A 253 1.62 -22.01 4.88
C ASP A 253 1.79 -21.35 6.26
N ALA A 254 1.34 -22.04 7.30
CA ALA A 254 1.36 -21.54 8.67
C ALA A 254 2.77 -21.19 9.17
N GLU A 255 3.79 -21.94 8.74
CA GLU A 255 5.19 -21.72 9.13
C GLU A 255 5.75 -20.42 8.54
N ALA A 256 5.25 -20.00 7.39
CA ALA A 256 5.63 -18.76 6.73
C ALA A 256 4.93 -17.51 7.31
N VAL A 257 3.87 -17.67 8.15
CA VAL A 257 3.04 -16.56 8.66
C VAL A 257 3.51 -16.09 10.03
N SER A 258 3.69 -14.78 10.15
CA SER A 258 3.95 -14.10 11.43
C SER A 258 2.86 -13.07 11.69
N ILE A 259 2.19 -13.19 12.85
CA ILE A 259 1.12 -12.26 13.25
C ILE A 259 1.68 -11.21 14.20
N TYR A 260 1.28 -9.96 14.01
CA TYR A 260 1.70 -8.82 14.83
C TYR A 260 0.48 -8.05 15.32
N ARG A 261 0.45 -7.69 16.60
CA ARG A 261 -0.48 -6.70 17.13
C ARG A 261 0.13 -5.30 17.12
N ARG A 262 -0.70 -4.29 17.17
CA ARG A 262 -0.25 -2.92 17.41
C ARG A 262 0.26 -2.81 18.85
N GLY A 263 1.43 -2.22 19.04
CA GLY A 263 1.93 -1.92 20.38
C GLY A 263 1.15 -0.78 21.02
N THR A 264 1.04 -0.82 22.34
CA THR A 264 0.48 0.25 23.17
C THR A 264 1.42 1.44 23.26
N GLU A 265 0.98 2.54 23.85
CA GLU A 265 1.81 3.72 24.08
C GLU A 265 3.01 3.40 25.00
N GLY A 266 2.81 2.61 26.03
CA GLY A 266 3.89 2.13 26.93
C GLY A 266 4.90 1.21 26.25
N GLU A 267 4.51 0.56 25.14
CA GLU A 267 5.39 -0.26 24.29
C GLU A 267 6.02 0.53 23.13
N GLY A 268 5.92 1.86 23.16
CA GLY A 268 6.45 2.75 22.13
C GLY A 268 5.75 2.62 20.77
N ARG A 269 4.51 2.11 20.77
CA ARG A 269 3.68 1.89 19.56
C ARG A 269 4.32 0.97 18.52
N ARG A 270 5.34 0.18 18.89
CA ARG A 270 6.01 -0.76 17.99
C ARG A 270 5.13 -2.00 17.78
N PRO A 271 5.09 -2.55 16.56
CA PRO A 271 4.42 -3.83 16.32
C PRO A 271 5.08 -4.95 17.16
N ILE A 272 4.25 -5.75 17.81
CA ILE A 272 4.70 -6.85 18.65
C ILE A 272 4.27 -8.15 18.00
N LYS A 273 5.23 -9.03 17.72
CA LYS A 273 4.93 -10.38 17.21
C LYS A 273 4.22 -11.18 18.30
N ILE A 274 3.10 -11.78 17.91
CA ILE A 274 2.36 -12.71 18.79
C ILE A 274 2.96 -14.09 18.59
N CYS A 275 3.43 -14.69 19.70
CA CYS A 275 3.94 -16.06 19.72
C CYS A 275 2.89 -16.91 20.45
N ASP A 276 2.13 -17.68 19.70
CA ASP A 276 1.11 -18.61 20.20
C ASP A 276 1.24 -19.94 19.44
N ALA A 277 0.83 -21.03 20.04
CA ALA A 277 0.83 -22.36 19.42
C ALA A 277 -0.43 -22.63 18.57
N LYS A 278 -1.31 -21.63 18.43
CA LYS A 278 -2.53 -21.70 17.62
C LYS A 278 -2.24 -21.51 16.12
N GLU A 279 -3.20 -21.93 15.32
CA GLU A 279 -3.19 -21.63 13.89
C GLU A 279 -3.22 -20.11 13.62
N PRO A 280 -2.49 -19.60 12.62
CA PRO A 280 -2.41 -18.16 12.32
C PRO A 280 -3.77 -17.47 12.16
N SER A 281 -4.76 -18.17 11.60
CA SER A 281 -6.12 -17.63 11.44
C SER A 281 -6.84 -17.43 12.78
N GLU A 282 -6.62 -18.30 13.76
CA GLU A 282 -7.17 -18.18 15.11
C GLU A 282 -6.48 -17.05 15.88
N ILE A 283 -5.15 -16.96 15.78
CA ILE A 283 -4.37 -15.87 16.37
C ILE A 283 -4.84 -14.52 15.84
N LEU A 284 -5.07 -14.43 14.51
CA LEU A 284 -5.57 -13.22 13.89
C LEU A 284 -6.93 -12.82 14.45
N ALA A 285 -7.88 -13.75 14.50
CA ALA A 285 -9.24 -13.50 14.97
C ALA A 285 -9.25 -13.05 16.45
N ASP A 286 -8.54 -13.79 17.33
CA ASP A 286 -8.42 -13.48 18.75
C ASP A 286 -7.78 -12.09 18.97
N ALA A 287 -6.70 -11.78 18.28
CA ALA A 287 -5.99 -10.51 18.43
C ALA A 287 -6.81 -9.32 17.93
N ARG A 288 -7.57 -9.50 16.85
CA ARG A 288 -8.50 -8.49 16.33
C ARG A 288 -9.64 -8.19 17.30
N ALA A 289 -10.25 -9.24 17.85
CA ALA A 289 -11.32 -9.10 18.84
C ALA A 289 -10.82 -8.38 20.10
N LYS A 290 -9.72 -8.84 20.67
CA LYS A 290 -9.10 -8.22 21.86
C LYS A 290 -8.71 -6.77 21.62
N SER A 291 -8.21 -6.42 20.44
CA SER A 291 -7.82 -5.05 20.15
C SER A 291 -9.03 -4.11 20.08
N ASN A 292 -10.16 -4.52 19.50
CA ASN A 292 -11.40 -3.74 19.52
C ASN A 292 -11.93 -3.57 20.95
N GLU A 293 -11.99 -4.67 21.73
CA GLU A 293 -12.45 -4.67 23.10
C GLU A 293 -11.64 -3.70 23.98
N GLU A 294 -10.30 -3.78 23.93
CA GLU A 294 -9.41 -2.90 24.68
C GLU A 294 -9.57 -1.43 24.25
N TYR A 295 -9.69 -1.19 22.94
CA TYR A 295 -9.88 0.15 22.40
C TYR A 295 -11.19 0.81 22.88
N ILE A 296 -12.24 0.01 23.03
CA ILE A 296 -13.54 0.47 23.55
C ILE A 296 -13.43 0.69 25.06
N LYS A 297 -12.92 -0.29 25.82
CA LYS A 297 -12.80 -0.20 27.29
C LYS A 297 -11.95 0.97 27.75
N THR A 298 -10.91 1.31 27.02
CA THR A 298 -10.04 2.47 27.32
C THR A 298 -10.63 3.81 26.85
N GLY A 299 -11.83 3.81 26.26
CA GLY A 299 -12.45 5.03 25.69
C GLY A 299 -11.74 5.54 24.43
N GLY A 300 -10.83 4.75 23.85
CA GLY A 300 -10.03 5.12 22.69
C GLY A 300 -10.91 5.49 21.49
N PHE A 301 -11.94 4.70 21.20
CA PHE A 301 -12.85 5.00 20.09
C PHE A 301 -13.52 6.37 20.22
N ARG A 302 -14.10 6.66 21.38
CA ARG A 302 -14.82 7.93 21.63
C ARG A 302 -13.88 9.13 21.57
N ARG A 303 -12.68 8.99 22.12
CA ARG A 303 -11.64 10.04 22.07
C ARG A 303 -11.24 10.35 20.63
N ASP A 304 -10.89 9.35 19.86
CA ASP A 304 -10.37 9.52 18.51
C ASP A 304 -11.47 9.98 17.54
N HIS A 305 -12.70 9.46 17.68
CA HIS A 305 -13.87 9.95 16.94
C HIS A 305 -14.15 11.44 17.20
N LYS A 306 -14.05 11.87 18.47
CA LYS A 306 -14.23 13.29 18.84
C LYS A 306 -13.18 14.18 18.18
N LEU A 307 -11.88 13.75 18.20
CA LEU A 307 -10.80 14.49 17.56
C LEU A 307 -11.04 14.66 16.05
N ILE A 308 -11.48 13.60 15.36
CA ILE A 308 -11.81 13.66 13.94
C ILE A 308 -12.96 14.63 13.68
N LEU A 309 -14.04 14.57 14.47
CA LEU A 309 -15.18 15.48 14.34
C LEU A 309 -14.79 16.94 14.52
N GLU A 310 -13.92 17.24 15.48
CA GLU A 310 -13.44 18.60 15.73
C GLU A 310 -12.60 19.11 14.54
N ALA A 311 -11.68 18.28 14.01
CA ALA A 311 -10.89 18.59 12.82
C ALA A 311 -11.77 18.84 11.60
N MET A 312 -12.73 17.94 11.33
CA MET A 312 -13.69 18.08 10.23
C MET A 312 -14.53 19.36 10.32
N LYS A 313 -15.02 19.71 11.51
CA LYS A 313 -15.75 20.96 11.75
C LYS A 313 -14.88 22.19 11.47
N HIS A 314 -13.64 22.18 11.95
CA HIS A 314 -12.72 23.30 11.78
C HIS A 314 -12.44 23.60 10.31
N ARG A 315 -12.21 22.57 9.47
CA ARG A 315 -11.95 22.72 8.03
C ARG A 315 -13.21 22.75 7.17
N ARG A 316 -14.42 22.63 7.75
CA ARG A 316 -15.70 22.52 7.02
C ARG A 316 -15.69 21.35 6.02
N ALA A 317 -15.40 20.16 6.51
CA ALA A 317 -15.31 18.94 5.71
C ALA A 317 -16.55 18.74 4.81
N PRO A 318 -16.39 18.25 3.58
CA PRO A 318 -17.51 17.89 2.71
C PRO A 318 -18.46 16.88 3.36
N GLN A 319 -19.76 16.96 3.05
CA GLN A 319 -20.79 16.10 3.63
C GLN A 319 -20.46 14.60 3.45
N LEU A 320 -19.98 14.20 2.27
CA LEU A 320 -19.59 12.82 1.98
C LEU A 320 -18.58 12.27 3.01
N GLN A 321 -17.61 13.08 3.45
CA GLN A 321 -16.63 12.65 4.44
C GLN A 321 -17.25 12.54 5.84
N GLN A 322 -18.19 13.41 6.17
CA GLN A 322 -18.95 13.33 7.42
C GLN A 322 -19.83 12.08 7.46
N ASP A 323 -20.47 11.74 6.34
CA ASP A 323 -21.28 10.53 6.20
C ASP A 323 -20.43 9.26 6.36
N GLN A 324 -19.22 9.23 5.79
CA GLN A 324 -18.28 8.13 5.98
C GLN A 324 -17.88 7.93 7.45
N LEU A 325 -17.63 9.03 8.18
CA LEU A 325 -17.34 8.93 9.62
C LEU A 325 -18.56 8.47 10.43
N ALA A 326 -19.76 8.87 10.03
CA ALA A 326 -21.01 8.42 10.65
C ALA A 326 -21.22 6.89 10.46
N GLU A 327 -20.83 6.34 9.32
CA GLU A 327 -20.86 4.88 9.11
C GLU A 327 -19.87 4.15 10.03
N VAL A 328 -18.69 4.69 10.29
CA VAL A 328 -17.74 4.11 11.27
C VAL A 328 -18.35 4.16 12.69
N TYR A 329 -19.08 5.23 13.03
CA TYR A 329 -19.77 5.30 14.31
C TYR A 329 -20.90 4.27 14.44
N LYS A 330 -21.63 3.97 13.37
CA LYS A 330 -22.63 2.88 13.34
C LYS A 330 -21.98 1.53 13.58
N MET A 331 -20.79 1.26 13.00
CA MET A 331 -20.06 0.01 13.29
C MET A 331 -19.77 -0.12 14.79
N PHE A 332 -19.36 0.97 15.44
CA PHE A 332 -19.12 0.99 16.87
C PHE A 332 -20.40 0.69 17.68
N ILE A 333 -21.54 1.30 17.34
CA ILE A 333 -22.82 1.02 18.03
C ILE A 333 -23.20 -0.44 17.86
N ASN A 334 -23.16 -0.97 16.63
CA ASN A 334 -23.48 -2.37 16.35
C ASN A 334 -22.56 -3.32 17.15
N TYR A 335 -21.27 -3.00 17.26
CA TYR A 335 -20.33 -3.80 18.03
C TYR A 335 -20.71 -3.83 19.53
N ILE A 336 -21.06 -2.70 20.13
CA ILE A 336 -21.51 -2.62 21.53
C ILE A 336 -22.78 -3.44 21.75
N GLU A 337 -23.77 -3.29 20.85
CA GLU A 337 -25.05 -4.01 20.94
C GLU A 337 -24.89 -5.54 20.83
N GLN A 338 -23.94 -6.01 20.01
CA GLN A 338 -23.63 -7.44 19.87
C GLN A 338 -22.85 -8.01 21.04
N ASN A 339 -22.13 -7.16 21.76
CA ASN A 339 -21.25 -7.56 22.88
C ASN A 339 -21.72 -6.88 24.17
N GLN A 340 -23.00 -7.06 24.56
CA GLN A 340 -23.67 -6.39 25.68
C GLN A 340 -23.00 -6.51 27.06
N GLU A 341 -21.92 -7.28 27.19
CA GLU A 341 -21.14 -7.44 28.42
C GLU A 341 -19.93 -6.48 28.48
N LEU A 342 -19.73 -5.64 27.48
CA LEU A 342 -18.66 -4.63 27.40
C LEU A 342 -19.14 -3.24 27.87
#